data_533237c7a95073b6b43f9360b2f36637
#
_entry.id   533237c7a95073b6b43f9360b2f36637
#
_cell.length_a   1.000
_cell.length_b   1.000
_cell.length_c   1.000
_cell.angle_alpha   90.00
_cell.angle_beta   90.00
_cell.angle_gamma   90.00
#
_symmetry.space_group_name_H-M   'P 1'
#
loop_
_entity.id
_entity.type
_entity.pdbx_description
1 polymer ?
#
loop_
_entity_poly.entity_id
_entity_poly.type
_entity_poly.pdbx_seq_one_letter_code
_entity_poly.pdbx_strand_id
1 'polypeptide(L)'
;FTYNEPLISYEYIMDCAPLLHAAGLTVVLVTNGTICAEPLARLLPHVDAMNIDLKGWREDFYRRLGGYLLTVRETITHAVRAGVHVEVTTLIIPGMNDSPADMDAEARWLAALSPDLPLHISRYFPRHRMQTPPTPIAAIDALTAVAARHLRHVHRGNC
;
A
#
# COMPACT_ATOMS: atom_id res chain seq x y z
N PHE A 1 8.70 -6.61 -9.33
CA PHE A 1 7.56 -6.55 -10.26
C PHE A 1 6.71 -5.33 -9.92
N THR A 2 6.36 -4.57 -10.93
CA THR A 2 5.56 -3.35 -10.80
C THR A 2 4.79 -3.14 -12.11
N TYR A 3 4.06 -2.11 -12.27
CA TYR A 3 3.48 -1.52 -13.45
C TYR A 3 2.88 -2.51 -14.50
N ASN A 4 1.56 -2.50 -14.69
CA ASN A 4 0.58 -1.66 -13.94
C ASN A 4 0.19 -2.27 -12.59
N GLU A 5 -0.16 -3.55 -12.59
CA GLU A 5 -0.50 -4.35 -11.43
C GLU A 5 0.11 -5.74 -11.58
N PRO A 6 1.14 -6.08 -10.82
CA PRO A 6 1.86 -7.35 -11.00
C PRO A 6 0.99 -8.58 -10.72
N LEU A 7 -0.02 -8.46 -9.86
CA LEU A 7 -0.89 -9.60 -9.53
C LEU A 7 -1.74 -10.09 -10.71
N ILE A 8 -1.89 -9.29 -11.78
CA ILE A 8 -2.50 -9.75 -13.05
C ILE A 8 -1.62 -10.82 -13.73
N SER A 9 -0.31 -10.76 -13.49
CA SER A 9 0.68 -11.70 -14.04
C SER A 9 1.16 -12.69 -12.98
N TYR A 10 0.23 -13.18 -12.15
CA TYR A 10 0.51 -14.04 -11.01
C TYR A 10 1.36 -15.26 -11.37
N GLU A 11 0.97 -16.00 -12.39
CA GLU A 11 1.68 -17.21 -12.84
C GLU A 11 3.11 -16.88 -13.30
N TYR A 12 3.29 -15.75 -13.99
CA TYR A 12 4.60 -15.28 -14.42
C TYR A 12 5.51 -14.97 -13.22
N ILE A 13 4.96 -14.36 -12.16
CA ILE A 13 5.72 -14.12 -10.93
C ILE A 13 6.13 -15.45 -10.29
N MET A 14 5.19 -16.39 -10.19
CA MET A 14 5.44 -17.72 -9.61
C MET A 14 6.51 -18.50 -10.36
N ASP A 15 6.54 -18.40 -11.71
CA ASP A 15 7.55 -19.06 -12.54
C ASP A 15 8.93 -18.36 -12.44
N CYS A 16 8.95 -17.03 -12.34
CA CYS A 16 10.18 -16.24 -12.31
C CYS A 16 10.85 -16.23 -10.93
N ALA A 17 10.08 -16.22 -9.84
CA ALA A 17 10.62 -16.00 -8.51
C ALA A 17 11.69 -17.04 -8.10
N PRO A 18 11.52 -18.35 -8.33
CA PRO A 18 12.57 -19.33 -8.03
C PRO A 18 13.86 -19.09 -8.82
N LEU A 19 13.74 -18.65 -10.08
CA LEU A 19 14.90 -18.36 -10.94
C LEU A 19 15.65 -17.11 -10.45
N LEU A 20 14.91 -16.09 -10.01
CA LEU A 20 15.48 -14.87 -9.43
C LEU A 20 16.22 -15.18 -8.13
N HIS A 21 15.62 -15.95 -7.23
CA HIS A 21 16.27 -16.36 -5.99
C HIS A 21 17.51 -17.22 -6.26
N ALA A 22 17.47 -18.14 -7.23
CA ALA A 22 18.64 -18.91 -7.63
C ALA A 22 19.78 -18.04 -8.18
N ALA A 23 19.45 -16.88 -8.75
CA ALA A 23 20.42 -15.87 -9.20
C ALA A 23 20.85 -14.88 -8.09
N GLY A 24 20.41 -15.05 -6.85
CA GLY A 24 20.69 -14.17 -5.72
C GLY A 24 19.95 -12.83 -5.76
N LEU A 25 18.86 -12.75 -6.52
CA LEU A 25 18.02 -11.56 -6.65
C LEU A 25 16.81 -11.64 -5.72
N THR A 26 16.36 -10.49 -5.22
CA THR A 26 15.15 -10.36 -4.41
C THR A 26 13.91 -10.12 -5.27
N VAL A 27 12.77 -10.66 -4.82
CA VAL A 27 11.47 -10.48 -5.47
C VAL A 27 10.68 -9.42 -4.71
N VAL A 28 10.45 -8.28 -5.37
CA VAL A 28 9.71 -7.14 -4.81
C VAL A 28 8.46 -6.88 -5.64
N LEU A 29 7.32 -6.72 -4.97
CA LEU A 29 6.05 -6.36 -5.61
C LEU A 29 5.63 -4.94 -5.24
N VAL A 30 5.23 -4.14 -6.23
CA VAL A 30 4.52 -2.88 -6.02
C VAL A 30 3.10 -3.07 -6.53
N THR A 31 2.12 -3.13 -5.64
CA THR A 31 0.78 -3.67 -5.93
C THR A 31 -0.34 -2.90 -5.24
N ASN A 32 -1.54 -2.98 -5.78
CA ASN A 32 -2.77 -2.50 -5.13
C ASN A 32 -3.29 -3.44 -4.03
N GLY A 33 -2.65 -4.59 -3.84
CA GLY A 33 -2.97 -5.55 -2.78
C GLY A 33 -4.30 -6.31 -2.98
N THR A 34 -4.91 -6.24 -4.16
CA THR A 34 -6.19 -6.93 -4.42
C THR A 34 -5.94 -8.35 -4.91
N ILE A 35 -5.94 -9.31 -4.00
CA ILE A 35 -5.73 -10.73 -4.28
C ILE A 35 -6.56 -11.58 -3.31
N CYS A 36 -7.04 -12.74 -3.75
CA CYS A 36 -7.73 -13.71 -2.89
C CYS A 36 -6.75 -14.41 -1.95
N ALA A 37 -7.25 -14.89 -0.81
CA ALA A 37 -6.44 -15.47 0.26
C ALA A 37 -5.62 -16.69 -0.19
N GLU A 38 -6.19 -17.57 -1.01
CA GLU A 38 -5.51 -18.79 -1.46
C GLU A 38 -4.30 -18.49 -2.38
N PRO A 39 -4.43 -17.72 -3.49
CA PRO A 39 -3.27 -17.36 -4.30
C PRO A 39 -2.26 -16.51 -3.53
N LEU A 40 -2.70 -15.64 -2.60
CA LEU A 40 -1.79 -14.90 -1.73
C LEU A 40 -0.93 -15.82 -0.89
N ALA A 41 -1.55 -16.82 -0.24
CA ALA A 41 -0.82 -17.77 0.61
C ALA A 41 0.25 -18.57 -0.17
N ARG A 42 0.00 -18.84 -1.46
CA ARG A 42 0.99 -19.48 -2.34
C ARG A 42 2.09 -18.53 -2.79
N LEU A 43 1.76 -17.23 -2.96
CA LEU A 43 2.68 -16.21 -3.45
C LEU A 43 3.70 -15.79 -2.39
N LEU A 44 3.25 -15.59 -1.14
CA LEU A 44 4.08 -15.02 -0.08
C LEU A 44 5.42 -15.72 0.16
N PRO A 45 5.55 -17.07 0.08
CA PRO A 45 6.86 -17.74 0.19
C PRO A 45 7.87 -17.39 -0.90
N HIS A 46 7.44 -16.73 -1.97
CA HIS A 46 8.26 -16.35 -3.13
C HIS A 46 8.55 -14.87 -3.20
N VAL A 47 8.09 -14.08 -2.21
CA VAL A 47 8.20 -12.62 -2.21
C VAL A 47 8.99 -12.15 -1.00
N ASP A 48 10.03 -11.35 -1.25
CA ASP A 48 10.88 -10.79 -0.19
C ASP A 48 10.34 -9.46 0.36
N ALA A 49 9.77 -8.63 -0.52
CA ALA A 49 9.19 -7.36 -0.12
C ALA A 49 7.97 -6.96 -0.95
N MET A 50 7.08 -6.18 -0.33
CA MET A 50 5.90 -5.62 -0.98
C MET A 50 5.74 -4.15 -0.61
N ASN A 51 5.52 -3.28 -1.61
CA ASN A 51 4.92 -1.97 -1.38
C ASN A 51 3.45 -2.06 -1.79
N ILE A 52 2.56 -1.90 -0.83
CA ILE A 52 1.12 -2.11 -1.02
C ILE A 52 0.39 -0.78 -0.97
N ASP A 53 -0.32 -0.46 -2.04
CA ASP A 53 -1.18 0.72 -2.11
C ASP A 53 -2.42 0.57 -1.24
N LEU A 54 -2.46 1.18 -0.07
CA LEU A 54 -3.66 1.36 0.74
C LEU A 54 -4.29 2.71 0.38
N LYS A 55 -5.24 2.70 -0.54
CA LYS A 55 -5.77 3.90 -1.20
C LYS A 55 -6.55 4.84 -0.27
N GLY A 56 -6.93 4.38 0.93
CA GLY A 56 -7.64 5.14 1.95
C GLY A 56 -8.31 4.24 2.97
N TRP A 57 -8.95 4.83 3.98
CA TRP A 57 -9.46 4.11 5.15
C TRP A 57 -10.97 3.89 5.17
N ARG A 58 -11.68 4.19 4.08
CA ARG A 58 -13.13 4.05 4.02
C ARG A 58 -13.58 3.10 2.92
N GLU A 59 -14.52 2.22 3.24
CA GLU A 59 -15.08 1.24 2.31
C GLU A 59 -15.85 1.90 1.15
N ASP A 60 -16.57 3.00 1.40
CA ASP A 60 -17.29 3.74 0.36
C ASP A 60 -16.32 4.36 -0.66
N PHE A 61 -15.15 4.80 -0.23
CA PHE A 61 -14.10 5.27 -1.12
C PHE A 61 -13.51 4.11 -1.95
N TYR A 62 -13.21 2.98 -1.33
CA TYR A 62 -12.72 1.79 -2.04
C TYR A 62 -13.70 1.27 -3.09
N ARG A 63 -15.01 1.29 -2.79
CA ARG A 63 -16.04 0.91 -3.77
C ARG A 63 -16.07 1.80 -5.00
N ARG A 64 -15.79 3.10 -4.86
CA ARG A 64 -15.65 4.03 -6.00
C ARG A 64 -14.42 3.70 -6.85
N LEU A 65 -13.38 3.10 -6.26
CA LEU A 65 -12.18 2.64 -6.96
C LEU A 65 -12.36 1.25 -7.59
N GLY A 66 -13.50 0.59 -7.38
CA GLY A 66 -13.78 -0.75 -7.89
C GLY A 66 -13.16 -1.87 -7.03
N GLY A 67 -12.76 -1.58 -5.79
CA GLY A 67 -12.13 -2.55 -4.88
C GLY A 67 -12.83 -2.64 -3.52
N TYR A 68 -12.18 -3.36 -2.60
CA TYR A 68 -12.63 -3.57 -1.24
C TYR A 68 -11.49 -3.32 -0.26
N LEU A 69 -11.72 -2.44 0.73
CA LEU A 69 -10.75 -2.12 1.78
C LEU A 69 -10.33 -3.37 2.57
N LEU A 70 -11.32 -4.21 2.90
CA LEU A 70 -11.07 -5.43 3.67
C LEU A 70 -10.04 -6.34 2.98
N THR A 71 -10.17 -6.56 1.67
CA THR A 71 -9.23 -7.42 0.90
C THR A 71 -7.79 -6.91 1.00
N VAL A 72 -7.59 -5.59 0.83
CA VAL A 72 -6.24 -5.00 0.91
C VAL A 72 -5.67 -5.08 2.32
N ARG A 73 -6.51 -4.85 3.34
CA ARG A 73 -6.10 -5.02 4.75
C ARG A 73 -5.72 -6.47 5.07
N GLU A 74 -6.46 -7.45 4.56
CA GLU A 74 -6.12 -8.87 4.71
C GLU A 74 -4.79 -9.18 4.03
N THR A 75 -4.56 -8.67 2.83
CA THR A 75 -3.27 -8.83 2.12
C THR A 75 -2.11 -8.28 2.93
N ILE A 76 -2.20 -7.04 3.44
CA ILE A 76 -1.17 -6.44 4.30
C ILE A 76 -0.94 -7.30 5.55
N THR A 77 -2.03 -7.71 6.21
CA THR A 77 -1.95 -8.53 7.43
C THR A 77 -1.25 -9.86 7.18
N HIS A 78 -1.60 -10.56 6.09
CA HIS A 78 -0.99 -11.85 5.75
C HIS A 78 0.48 -11.69 5.35
N ALA A 79 0.83 -10.67 4.57
CA ALA A 79 2.21 -10.41 4.17
C ALA A 79 3.11 -10.11 5.39
N VAL A 80 2.67 -9.24 6.30
CA VAL A 80 3.40 -8.94 7.55
C VAL A 80 3.58 -10.19 8.40
N ARG A 81 2.53 -11.00 8.58
CA ARG A 81 2.59 -12.24 9.36
C ARG A 81 3.46 -13.32 8.74
N ALA A 82 3.59 -13.33 7.42
CA ALA A 82 4.48 -14.23 6.69
C ALA A 82 5.96 -13.80 6.75
N GLY A 83 6.27 -12.64 7.35
CA GLY A 83 7.63 -12.12 7.46
C GLY A 83 8.14 -11.42 6.20
N VAL A 84 7.26 -11.13 5.25
CA VAL A 84 7.61 -10.31 4.07
C VAL A 84 7.87 -8.87 4.53
N HIS A 85 8.91 -8.23 3.99
CA HIS A 85 9.11 -6.80 4.22
C HIS A 85 7.99 -6.00 3.56
N VAL A 86 7.12 -5.39 4.35
CA VAL A 86 5.96 -4.64 3.83
C VAL A 86 6.14 -3.15 4.06
N GLU A 87 5.95 -2.37 3.00
CA GLU A 87 5.73 -0.93 3.05
C GLU A 87 4.33 -0.60 2.54
N VAL A 88 3.72 0.44 3.05
CA VAL A 88 2.38 0.86 2.64
C VAL A 88 2.43 2.25 2.03
N THR A 89 1.71 2.46 0.93
CA THR A 89 1.61 3.76 0.26
C THR A 89 0.15 4.23 0.21
N THR A 90 -0.10 5.45 0.71
CA THR A 90 -1.41 6.11 0.62
C THR A 90 -1.29 7.40 -0.18
N LEU A 91 -1.90 7.42 -1.37
CA LEU A 91 -1.99 8.61 -2.23
C LEU A 91 -3.15 9.49 -1.75
N ILE A 92 -2.84 10.69 -1.31
CA ILE A 92 -3.85 11.62 -0.77
C ILE A 92 -4.46 12.48 -1.88
N ILE A 93 -5.77 12.41 -2.02
CA ILE A 93 -6.56 13.17 -2.99
C ILE A 93 -7.47 14.15 -2.23
N PRO A 94 -7.35 15.47 -2.44
CA PRO A 94 -8.13 16.47 -1.73
C PRO A 94 -9.63 16.23 -1.83
N GLY A 95 -10.33 16.28 -0.68
CA GLY A 95 -11.77 16.08 -0.57
C GLY A 95 -12.25 14.63 -0.74
N MET A 96 -11.33 13.66 -0.88
CA MET A 96 -11.70 12.25 -1.05
C MET A 96 -11.22 11.37 0.12
N ASN A 97 -9.93 11.41 0.45
CA ASN A 97 -9.30 10.60 1.49
C ASN A 97 -8.28 11.38 2.35
N ASP A 98 -8.42 12.70 2.40
CA ASP A 98 -7.53 13.61 3.12
C ASP A 98 -7.98 13.91 4.57
N SER A 99 -8.83 13.06 5.14
CA SER A 99 -9.33 13.20 6.52
C SER A 99 -8.24 12.84 7.54
N PRO A 100 -7.89 13.75 8.49
CA PRO A 100 -6.99 13.41 9.59
C PRO A 100 -7.49 12.27 10.48
N ALA A 101 -8.80 12.12 10.64
CA ALA A 101 -9.38 11.02 11.43
C ALA A 101 -9.20 9.66 10.73
N ASP A 102 -9.34 9.62 9.41
CA ASP A 102 -9.11 8.40 8.63
C ASP A 102 -7.62 8.02 8.66
N MET A 103 -6.72 8.99 8.52
CA MET A 103 -5.27 8.78 8.63
C MET A 103 -4.86 8.28 10.03
N ASP A 104 -5.45 8.83 11.10
CA ASP A 104 -5.20 8.36 12.47
C ASP A 104 -5.64 6.90 12.64
N ALA A 105 -6.82 6.54 12.12
CA ALA A 105 -7.33 5.18 12.19
C ALA A 105 -6.49 4.19 11.36
N GLU A 106 -6.06 4.59 10.16
CA GLU A 106 -5.16 3.82 9.29
C GLU A 106 -3.82 3.57 9.97
N ALA A 107 -3.15 4.63 10.43
CA ALA A 107 -1.84 4.54 11.07
C ALA A 107 -1.87 3.73 12.38
N ARG A 108 -2.94 3.86 13.17
CA ARG A 108 -3.14 3.04 14.37
C ARG A 108 -3.30 1.57 14.04
N TRP A 109 -4.03 1.25 12.99
CA TRP A 109 -4.20 -0.13 12.55
C TRP A 109 -2.89 -0.72 12.03
N LEU A 110 -2.12 0.03 11.22
CA LEU A 110 -0.79 -0.39 10.76
C LEU A 110 0.16 -0.62 11.94
N ALA A 111 0.18 0.30 12.91
CA ALA A 111 1.00 0.18 14.11
C ALA A 111 0.63 -1.03 14.98
N ALA A 112 -0.64 -1.46 14.98
CA ALA A 112 -1.07 -2.67 15.66
C ALA A 112 -0.55 -3.96 14.98
N LEU A 113 -0.20 -3.91 13.70
CA LEU A 113 0.52 -4.99 13.00
C LEU A 113 2.01 -4.93 13.29
N SER A 114 2.62 -3.76 13.11
CA SER A 114 3.99 -3.44 13.50
C SER A 114 4.18 -1.92 13.53
N PRO A 115 4.70 -1.33 14.63
CA PRO A 115 5.01 0.10 14.66
C PRO A 115 6.18 0.50 13.75
N ASP A 116 6.91 -0.48 13.23
CA ASP A 116 8.04 -0.29 12.30
C ASP A 116 7.63 -0.38 10.83
N LEU A 117 6.34 -0.60 10.51
CA LEU A 117 5.84 -0.58 9.14
C LEU A 117 6.02 0.81 8.51
N PRO A 118 6.79 0.94 7.41
CA PRO A 118 6.91 2.20 6.71
C PRO A 118 5.59 2.59 6.03
N LEU A 119 5.15 3.84 6.27
CA LEU A 119 4.02 4.44 5.58
C LEU A 119 4.47 5.61 4.72
N HIS A 120 4.19 5.53 3.42
CA HIS A 120 4.44 6.58 2.46
C HIS A 120 3.15 7.36 2.20
N ILE A 121 3.09 8.62 2.61
CA ILE A 121 1.97 9.52 2.35
C ILE A 121 2.32 10.35 1.11
N SER A 122 1.72 9.98 -0.02
CA SER A 122 2.08 10.53 -1.33
C SER A 122 1.13 11.62 -1.78
N ARG A 123 1.72 12.66 -2.35
CA ARG A 123 1.01 13.79 -2.94
C ARG A 123 0.37 13.40 -4.27
N TYR A 124 -0.92 13.71 -4.44
CA TYR A 124 -1.63 13.53 -5.70
C TYR A 124 -1.38 14.71 -6.65
N PHE A 125 -1.31 14.41 -7.94
CA PHE A 125 -1.35 15.36 -9.04
C PHE A 125 -2.44 14.95 -10.05
N PRO A 126 -3.19 15.92 -10.65
CA PRO A 126 -4.23 15.61 -11.62
C PRO A 126 -3.66 14.90 -12.84
N ARG A 127 -4.31 13.81 -13.23
CA ARG A 127 -4.00 13.02 -14.42
C ARG A 127 -5.28 12.58 -15.10
N HIS A 128 -5.21 12.32 -16.39
CA HIS A 128 -6.31 11.85 -17.22
C HIS A 128 -7.54 12.76 -17.11
N ARG A 129 -8.66 12.27 -16.57
CA ARG A 129 -9.93 13.01 -16.42
C ARG A 129 -10.11 13.69 -15.06
N MET A 130 -9.18 13.52 -14.15
CA MET A 130 -9.23 14.14 -12.84
C MET A 130 -8.88 15.62 -12.92
N GLN A 131 -9.74 16.47 -12.36
CA GLN A 131 -9.57 17.92 -12.34
C GLN A 131 -9.31 18.49 -10.92
N THR A 132 -9.34 17.62 -9.92
CA THR A 132 -9.01 18.00 -8.53
C THR A 132 -7.61 18.60 -8.50
N PRO A 133 -7.39 19.76 -7.88
CA PRO A 133 -6.06 20.35 -7.76
C PRO A 133 -5.08 19.40 -7.06
N PRO A 134 -3.76 19.58 -7.28
CA PRO A 134 -2.75 18.81 -6.55
C PRO A 134 -2.93 18.95 -5.05
N THR A 135 -2.64 17.90 -4.29
CA THR A 135 -2.71 17.96 -2.83
C THR A 135 -1.76 19.04 -2.29
N PRO A 136 -2.23 19.97 -1.46
CA PRO A 136 -1.35 20.97 -0.83
C PRO A 136 -0.29 20.28 0.02
N ILE A 137 0.95 20.77 -0.01
CA ILE A 137 2.05 20.23 0.82
C ILE A 137 1.69 20.28 2.30
N ALA A 138 1.06 21.37 2.76
CA ALA A 138 0.62 21.50 4.14
C ALA A 138 -0.38 20.40 4.57
N ALA A 139 -1.21 19.88 3.66
CA ALA A 139 -2.08 18.73 3.95
C ALA A 139 -1.28 17.45 4.13
N ILE A 140 -0.27 17.21 3.28
CA ILE A 140 0.65 16.08 3.45
C ILE A 140 1.41 16.18 4.77
N ASP A 141 1.92 17.36 5.11
CA ASP A 141 2.64 17.59 6.38
C ASP A 141 1.73 17.31 7.59
N ALA A 142 0.49 17.78 7.55
CA ALA A 142 -0.48 17.55 8.63
C ALA A 142 -0.81 16.06 8.79
N LEU A 143 -1.05 15.33 7.70
CA LEU A 143 -1.34 13.89 7.74
C LEU A 143 -0.11 13.07 8.16
N THR A 144 1.09 13.48 7.72
CA THR A 144 2.36 12.87 8.17
C THR A 144 2.53 13.02 9.69
N ALA A 145 2.24 14.20 10.24
CA ALA A 145 2.29 14.43 11.68
C ALA A 145 1.25 13.59 12.46
N VAL A 146 0.07 13.35 11.87
CA VAL A 146 -0.94 12.44 12.46
C VAL A 146 -0.42 11.00 12.49
N ALA A 147 0.06 10.49 11.38
CA ALA A 147 0.55 9.11 11.27
C ALA A 147 1.78 8.84 12.16
N ALA A 148 2.68 9.80 12.29
CA ALA A 148 3.89 9.72 13.10
C ALA A 148 3.62 9.61 14.63
N ARG A 149 2.38 9.76 15.09
CA ARG A 149 2.00 9.46 16.47
C ARG A 149 1.97 7.96 16.76
N HIS A 150 1.83 7.14 15.73
CA HIS A 150 1.64 5.71 15.82
C HIS A 150 2.77 4.90 15.18
N LEU A 151 3.34 5.39 14.08
CA LEU A 151 4.35 4.72 13.27
C LEU A 151 5.72 5.40 13.40
N ARG A 152 6.80 4.60 13.41
CA ARG A 152 8.18 5.10 13.49
C ARG A 152 8.71 5.62 12.15
N HIS A 153 8.22 5.08 11.06
CA HIS A 153 8.69 5.37 9.70
C HIS A 153 7.56 5.92 8.85
N VAL A 154 7.44 7.24 8.78
CA VAL A 154 6.45 7.92 7.94
C VAL A 154 7.17 8.83 6.97
N HIS A 155 6.95 8.62 5.68
CA HIS A 155 7.64 9.29 4.60
C HIS A 155 6.68 10.08 3.72
N ARG A 156 7.10 11.27 3.28
CA ARG A 156 6.36 12.05 2.29
C ARG A 156 6.79 11.62 0.89
N GLY A 157 5.82 11.39 0.01
CA GLY A 157 6.04 11.05 -1.39
C GLY A 157 5.57 12.15 -2.34
N ASN A 158 6.23 12.31 -3.46
CA ASN A 158 5.91 13.28 -4.52
C ASN A 158 5.91 14.76 -4.06
N CYS A 159 6.73 15.11 -3.09
CA CYS A 159 6.87 16.48 -2.55
C CYS A 159 8.15 17.16 -3.06
#